data_fdad592004621db8fb00dff9bf49aaeb
#
_entry.id   fdad592004621db8fb00dff9bf49aaeb
#
_cell.length_a   1.000
_cell.length_b   1.000
_cell.length_c   1.000
_cell.angle_alpha   90.00
_cell.angle_beta   90.00
_cell.angle_gamma   90.00
#
_symmetry.space_group_name_H-M   'P 1'
#
loop_
_entity.id
_entity.type
_entity.pdbx_description
1 polymer ?
#
loop_
_entity_poly.entity_id
_entity_poly.type
_entity_poly.pdbx_seq_one_letter_code
_entity_poly.pdbx_strand_id
1 'polypeptide(L)'
;MSRKRHNPHKNFMVFNAVLFFAVLFITALFLYMSYAYKRNADKVVTYEGRYHIEVLPHFAGESLGIYVNDSLLVDGIMPDTLMTFDINRFTEEHALLIVDKKTDTFTPFNLNKEGGKFVVKKEAGEVIVEETPSRR
;
A
#
# COMPACT_ATOMS: atom_id res chain seq x y z
N MET A 1 67.22 19.68 -33.37
CA MET A 1 65.90 20.26 -33.41
C MET A 1 64.97 19.53 -32.48
N SER A 2 64.58 20.19 -31.47
CA SER A 2 63.72 19.61 -30.49
C SER A 2 62.29 19.62 -31.03
N ARG A 3 61.82 18.49 -31.43
CA ARG A 3 60.43 18.31 -31.75
C ARG A 3 59.67 17.96 -30.52
N LYS A 4 58.73 18.78 -30.21
CA LYS A 4 57.71 18.30 -29.26
C LYS A 4 57.04 17.08 -29.83
N ARG A 5 57.50 15.98 -29.40
CA ARG A 5 56.78 14.76 -29.72
C ARG A 5 55.46 14.80 -29.02
N HIS A 6 54.44 14.83 -29.82
CA HIS A 6 53.14 14.55 -29.32
C HIS A 6 53.14 13.10 -28.82
N ASN A 7 53.06 12.93 -27.53
CA ASN A 7 53.11 11.59 -26.95
C ASN A 7 51.69 11.06 -26.86
N PRO A 8 51.30 10.20 -27.82
CA PRO A 8 49.95 9.65 -27.84
C PRO A 8 49.66 8.74 -26.63
N HIS A 9 50.70 8.13 -26.07
CA HIS A 9 50.53 7.29 -24.89
C HIS A 9 50.14 8.10 -23.68
N LYS A 10 50.65 9.30 -23.52
CA LYS A 10 50.30 10.15 -22.38
C LYS A 10 48.82 10.57 -22.45
N ASN A 11 48.39 10.99 -23.64
CA ASN A 11 47.00 11.35 -23.83
C ASN A 11 46.08 10.17 -23.69
N PHE A 12 46.49 9.01 -24.16
CA PHE A 12 45.76 7.78 -24.04
C PHE A 12 45.62 7.34 -22.59
N MET A 13 46.72 7.46 -21.81
CA MET A 13 46.68 7.13 -20.39
C MET A 13 45.75 8.09 -19.61
N VAL A 14 45.79 9.36 -19.89
CA VAL A 14 44.92 10.36 -19.26
C VAL A 14 43.47 10.08 -19.62
N PHE A 15 43.19 9.82 -20.87
CA PHE A 15 41.85 9.50 -21.35
C PHE A 15 41.33 8.23 -20.70
N ASN A 16 42.20 7.21 -20.64
CA ASN A 16 41.84 5.94 -20.00
C ASN A 16 41.59 6.10 -18.49
N ALA A 17 42.38 6.94 -17.83
CA ALA A 17 42.19 7.24 -16.43
C ALA A 17 40.87 7.95 -16.19
N VAL A 18 40.50 8.89 -17.05
CA VAL A 18 39.21 9.60 -16.96
C VAL A 18 38.05 8.61 -17.14
N LEU A 19 38.17 7.71 -18.11
CA LEU A 19 37.19 6.66 -18.33
C LEU A 19 37.05 5.75 -17.11
N PHE A 20 38.18 5.38 -16.54
CA PHE A 20 38.21 4.53 -15.35
C PHE A 20 37.51 5.19 -14.16
N PHE A 21 37.82 6.49 -13.91
CA PHE A 21 37.15 7.23 -12.86
C PHE A 21 35.68 7.41 -13.12
N ALA A 22 35.28 7.62 -14.37
CA ALA A 22 33.87 7.73 -14.74
C ALA A 22 33.12 6.44 -14.45
N VAL A 23 33.71 5.29 -14.78
CA VAL A 23 33.11 3.99 -14.49
C VAL A 23 33.03 3.76 -12.99
N LEU A 24 34.08 4.09 -12.25
CA LEU A 24 34.06 3.97 -10.79
C LEU A 24 33.00 4.86 -10.17
N PHE A 25 32.85 6.08 -10.68
CA PHE A 25 31.86 7.01 -10.17
C PHE A 25 30.44 6.49 -10.43
N ILE A 26 30.18 6.01 -11.64
CA ILE A 26 28.87 5.43 -11.97
C ILE A 26 28.60 4.20 -11.13
N THR A 27 29.59 3.34 -10.95
CA THR A 27 29.45 2.15 -10.10
C THR A 27 29.18 2.51 -8.65
N ALA A 28 29.89 3.51 -8.14
CA ALA A 28 29.68 4.01 -6.77
C ALA A 28 28.28 4.58 -6.59
N LEU A 29 27.80 5.35 -7.57
CA LEU A 29 26.44 5.86 -7.56
C LEU A 29 25.41 4.73 -7.57
N PHE A 30 25.64 3.73 -8.40
CA PHE A 30 24.75 2.58 -8.49
C PHE A 30 24.68 1.82 -7.17
N LEU A 31 25.83 1.59 -6.57
CA LEU A 31 25.89 0.91 -5.27
C LEU A 31 25.23 1.75 -4.17
N TYR A 32 25.47 3.06 -4.19
CA TYR A 32 24.83 3.95 -3.23
C TYR A 32 23.31 3.95 -3.37
N MET A 33 22.81 4.07 -4.60
CA MET A 33 21.38 4.03 -4.86
C MET A 33 20.77 2.68 -4.47
N SER A 34 21.44 1.60 -4.78
CA SER A 34 21.00 0.26 -4.41
C SER A 34 20.97 0.08 -2.90
N TYR A 35 21.98 0.58 -2.21
CA TYR A 35 22.04 0.54 -0.75
C TYR A 35 20.95 1.40 -0.12
N ALA A 36 20.76 2.62 -0.62
CA ALA A 36 19.73 3.51 -0.12
C ALA A 36 18.32 2.94 -0.36
N TYR A 37 18.12 2.36 -1.54
CA TYR A 37 16.84 1.71 -1.85
C TYR A 37 16.58 0.52 -0.94
N LYS A 38 17.58 -0.31 -0.73
CA LYS A 38 17.47 -1.46 0.16
C LYS A 38 17.25 -1.03 1.60
N ARG A 39 17.93 0.01 2.04
CA ARG A 39 17.75 0.58 3.37
C ARG A 39 16.34 1.12 3.56
N ASN A 40 15.77 1.78 2.56
CA ASN A 40 14.40 2.25 2.61
C ASN A 40 13.40 1.10 2.57
N ALA A 41 13.70 0.02 1.86
CA ALA A 41 12.86 -1.17 1.83
C ALA A 41 12.93 -1.94 3.16
N ASP A 42 14.07 -1.93 3.83
CA ASP A 42 14.23 -2.55 5.15
C ASP A 42 13.54 -1.76 6.25
N LYS A 43 13.26 -0.48 6.01
CA LYS A 43 12.34 0.24 6.86
C LYS A 43 10.94 -0.26 6.56
N VAL A 44 10.61 -1.39 7.12
CA VAL A 44 9.22 -1.86 7.12
C VAL A 44 8.44 -0.80 7.87
N VAL A 45 7.68 -0.01 7.12
CA VAL A 45 6.74 0.91 7.72
C VAL A 45 5.65 0.03 8.33
N THR A 46 5.79 -0.27 9.62
CA THR A 46 4.76 -0.93 10.37
C THR A 46 3.65 0.08 10.60
N TYR A 47 2.57 -0.08 9.89
CA TYR A 47 1.38 0.69 10.17
C TYR A 47 0.75 0.13 11.43
N GLU A 48 0.70 0.96 12.47
CA GLU A 48 -0.02 0.61 13.69
C GLU A 48 -1.51 0.87 13.46
N GLY A 49 -2.30 -0.09 13.83
CA GLY A 49 -3.74 0.02 13.71
C GLY A 49 -4.36 -1.31 13.33
N ARG A 50 -5.48 -1.57 13.95
CA ARG A 50 -6.28 -2.76 13.68
C ARG A 50 -7.70 -2.31 13.42
N TYR A 51 -8.27 -2.84 12.36
CA TYR A 51 -9.67 -2.59 12.01
C TYR A 51 -10.50 -3.80 12.41
N HIS A 52 -11.48 -3.56 13.25
CA HIS A 52 -12.46 -4.57 13.61
C HIS A 52 -13.76 -4.18 12.92
N ILE A 53 -14.16 -4.99 11.95
CA ILE A 53 -15.36 -4.73 11.14
C ILE A 53 -16.42 -5.73 11.52
N GLU A 54 -17.57 -5.25 11.96
CA GLU A 54 -18.73 -6.06 12.27
C GLU A 54 -19.83 -5.81 11.25
N VAL A 55 -20.37 -6.88 10.68
CA VAL A 55 -21.52 -6.80 9.77
C VAL A 55 -22.72 -7.38 10.50
N LEU A 56 -23.69 -6.51 10.76
CA LEU A 56 -24.90 -6.91 11.50
C LEU A 56 -25.77 -7.84 10.65
N PRO A 57 -26.59 -8.71 11.29
CA PRO A 57 -27.44 -9.65 10.57
C PRO A 57 -28.61 -9.02 9.82
N HIS A 58 -28.69 -7.69 9.77
CA HIS A 58 -29.69 -6.97 8.98
C HIS A 58 -29.66 -7.30 7.48
N PHE A 59 -28.54 -7.83 7.01
CA PHE A 59 -28.32 -8.18 5.61
C PHE A 59 -28.64 -9.65 5.31
N ALA A 60 -29.24 -10.37 6.24
CA ALA A 60 -29.51 -11.79 6.08
C ALA A 60 -30.28 -12.08 4.78
N GLY A 61 -29.77 -12.98 3.97
CA GLY A 61 -30.36 -13.35 2.69
C GLY A 61 -30.00 -12.41 1.54
N GLU A 62 -29.33 -11.30 1.79
CA GLU A 62 -28.89 -10.38 0.74
C GLU A 62 -27.49 -10.75 0.23
N SER A 63 -27.27 -10.52 -1.06
CA SER A 63 -25.97 -10.78 -1.68
C SER A 63 -25.14 -9.50 -1.63
N LEU A 64 -24.08 -9.55 -0.83
CA LEU A 64 -23.17 -8.40 -0.66
C LEU A 64 -21.74 -8.79 -0.98
N GLY A 65 -20.98 -7.82 -1.46
CA GLY A 65 -19.54 -7.91 -1.55
C GLY A 65 -18.92 -6.85 -0.67
N ILE A 66 -17.97 -7.23 0.17
CA ILE A 66 -17.27 -6.31 1.06
C ILE A 66 -15.80 -6.36 0.72
N TYR A 67 -15.24 -5.19 0.40
CA TYR A 67 -13.86 -5.02 0.00
C TYR A 67 -13.15 -4.02 0.91
N VAL A 68 -11.92 -4.31 1.25
CA VAL A 68 -11.02 -3.31 1.86
C VAL A 68 -9.91 -3.05 0.87
N ASN A 69 -9.84 -1.80 0.40
CA ASN A 69 -9.08 -1.43 -0.78
C ASN A 69 -9.50 -2.33 -1.95
N ASP A 70 -8.58 -3.08 -2.52
CA ASP A 70 -8.91 -4.00 -3.62
C ASP A 70 -9.04 -5.45 -3.14
N SER A 71 -8.98 -5.66 -1.82
CA SER A 71 -9.05 -7.01 -1.24
C SER A 71 -10.47 -7.38 -0.89
N LEU A 72 -10.91 -8.52 -1.41
CA LEU A 72 -12.24 -9.05 -1.13
C LEU A 72 -12.26 -9.72 0.24
N LEU A 73 -13.12 -9.26 1.14
CA LEU A 73 -13.33 -9.86 2.44
C LEU A 73 -14.42 -10.93 2.41
N VAL A 74 -15.56 -10.57 1.82
CA VAL A 74 -16.69 -11.49 1.72
C VAL A 74 -17.46 -11.18 0.45
N ASP A 75 -17.95 -12.25 -0.18
CA ASP A 75 -18.75 -12.15 -1.39
C ASP A 75 -19.78 -13.28 -1.37
N GLY A 76 -21.03 -12.92 -1.42
CA GLY A 76 -22.10 -13.88 -1.46
C GLY A 76 -23.28 -13.51 -0.59
N ILE A 77 -24.09 -14.50 -0.27
CA ILE A 77 -25.30 -14.32 0.53
C ILE A 77 -24.92 -14.18 1.99
N MET A 78 -25.41 -13.11 2.61
CA MET A 78 -25.11 -12.84 4.01
C MET A 78 -25.90 -13.78 4.94
N PRO A 79 -25.24 -14.29 5.98
CA PRO A 79 -25.93 -15.11 6.99
C PRO A 79 -26.81 -14.27 7.90
N ASP A 80 -27.65 -14.92 8.67
CA ASP A 80 -28.48 -14.27 9.67
C ASP A 80 -27.78 -14.10 11.02
N THR A 81 -26.46 -14.23 11.03
CA THR A 81 -25.60 -14.08 12.20
C THR A 81 -24.63 -12.93 12.00
N LEU A 82 -24.11 -12.43 13.14
CA LEU A 82 -23.10 -11.39 13.12
C LEU A 82 -21.81 -11.91 12.47
N MET A 83 -21.30 -11.17 11.52
CA MET A 83 -19.99 -11.47 10.92
C MET A 83 -18.96 -10.45 11.42
N THR A 84 -17.77 -10.92 11.73
CA THR A 84 -16.68 -10.07 12.20
C THR A 84 -15.44 -10.32 11.38
N PHE A 85 -14.71 -9.23 11.11
CA PHE A 85 -13.45 -9.27 10.39
C PHE A 85 -12.43 -8.42 11.14
N ASP A 86 -11.27 -9.00 11.40
CA ASP A 86 -10.14 -8.27 11.99
C ASP A 86 -9.07 -8.10 10.92
N ILE A 87 -8.72 -6.86 10.63
CA ILE A 87 -7.75 -6.54 9.60
C ILE A 87 -6.67 -5.65 10.23
N ASN A 88 -5.42 -6.03 10.03
CA ASN A 88 -4.30 -5.20 10.40
C ASN A 88 -4.07 -4.16 9.32
N ARG A 89 -3.76 -2.94 9.75
CA ARG A 89 -3.45 -1.88 8.82
C ARG A 89 -2.19 -2.25 8.03
N PHE A 90 -2.27 -2.18 6.72
CA PHE A 90 -1.18 -2.57 5.83
C PHE A 90 -0.77 -1.49 4.83
N THR A 91 -1.53 -0.39 4.76
CA THR A 91 -1.21 0.75 3.90
C THR A 91 -1.52 2.05 4.65
N GLU A 92 -1.18 3.19 4.03
CA GLU A 92 -1.50 4.48 4.63
C GLU A 92 -3.00 4.74 4.65
N GLU A 93 -3.69 4.36 3.59
CA GLU A 93 -5.12 4.61 3.45
C GLU A 93 -5.86 3.30 3.24
N HIS A 94 -6.97 3.18 3.93
CA HIS A 94 -7.87 2.05 3.78
C HIS A 94 -9.25 2.57 3.45
N ALA A 95 -9.84 2.00 2.41
CA ALA A 95 -11.19 2.29 2.01
C ALA A 95 -12.02 1.01 2.09
N LEU A 96 -13.14 1.09 2.79
CA LEU A 96 -14.11 0.00 2.87
C LEU A 96 -15.16 0.25 1.79
N LEU A 97 -15.38 -0.74 0.95
CA LEU A 97 -16.41 -0.67 -0.10
C LEU A 97 -17.40 -1.80 0.11
N ILE A 98 -18.66 -1.43 0.22
CA ILE A 98 -19.77 -2.38 0.34
C ILE A 98 -20.58 -2.32 -0.95
N VAL A 99 -20.69 -3.46 -1.60
CA VAL A 99 -21.41 -3.57 -2.87
C VAL A 99 -22.66 -4.42 -2.64
N ASP A 100 -23.82 -3.81 -2.87
CA ASP A 100 -25.09 -4.55 -2.90
C ASP A 100 -25.29 -5.06 -4.33
N LYS A 101 -25.15 -6.37 -4.51
CA LYS A 101 -25.24 -6.98 -5.84
C LYS A 101 -26.63 -6.99 -6.41
N LYS A 102 -27.64 -6.92 -5.57
CA LYS A 102 -29.03 -6.92 -6.01
C LYS A 102 -29.42 -5.61 -6.68
N THR A 103 -28.96 -4.49 -6.11
CA THR A 103 -29.28 -3.15 -6.58
C THR A 103 -28.11 -2.47 -7.29
N ASP A 104 -26.95 -3.11 -7.36
CA ASP A 104 -25.69 -2.56 -7.88
C ASP A 104 -25.32 -1.24 -7.20
N THR A 105 -25.57 -1.17 -5.91
CA THR A 105 -25.27 0.03 -5.12
C THR A 105 -23.91 -0.12 -4.47
N PHE A 106 -23.09 0.92 -4.57
CA PHE A 106 -21.75 0.97 -3.98
C PHE A 106 -21.76 1.95 -2.83
N THR A 107 -21.31 1.52 -1.66
CA THR A 107 -21.19 2.37 -0.47
C THR A 107 -19.74 2.44 -0.06
N PRO A 108 -19.02 3.50 -0.43
CA PRO A 108 -17.64 3.67 0.00
C PRO A 108 -17.57 4.30 1.38
N PHE A 109 -16.56 3.91 2.15
CA PHE A 109 -16.29 4.47 3.46
C PHE A 109 -14.79 4.50 3.71
N ASN A 110 -14.27 5.64 4.10
CA ASN A 110 -12.86 5.78 4.41
C ASN A 110 -12.60 5.37 5.85
N LEU A 111 -11.74 4.38 6.03
CA LEU A 111 -11.37 3.91 7.35
C LEU A 111 -10.37 4.86 7.99
N ASN A 112 -10.49 5.02 9.31
CA ASN A 112 -9.60 5.88 10.07
C ASN A 112 -8.17 5.32 10.07
N LYS A 113 -7.19 6.21 9.93
CA LYS A 113 -5.78 5.82 9.93
C LYS A 113 -5.32 5.21 11.25
N GLU A 114 -5.98 5.54 12.34
CA GLU A 114 -5.63 5.06 13.68
C GLU A 114 -6.21 3.66 13.98
N GLY A 115 -7.05 3.16 13.11
CA GLY A 115 -7.79 1.93 13.35
C GLY A 115 -9.08 2.21 14.11
N GLY A 116 -9.78 1.17 14.51
CA GLY A 116 -11.01 1.28 15.26
C GLY A 116 -11.99 0.17 14.94
N LYS A 117 -13.18 0.31 15.50
CA LYS A 117 -14.29 -0.61 15.29
C LYS A 117 -15.28 0.02 14.32
N PHE A 118 -15.65 -0.73 13.31
CA PHE A 118 -16.60 -0.30 12.30
C PHE A 118 -17.76 -1.27 12.26
N VAL A 119 -18.96 -0.75 12.35
CA VAL A 119 -20.18 -1.54 12.35
C VAL A 119 -20.93 -1.24 11.06
N VAL A 120 -21.13 -2.25 10.24
CA VAL A 120 -21.91 -2.16 9.02
C VAL A 120 -23.33 -2.58 9.32
N LYS A 121 -24.29 -1.69 9.11
CA LYS A 121 -25.68 -1.94 9.37
C LYS A 121 -26.55 -1.39 8.25
N LYS A 122 -27.81 -1.81 8.24
CA LYS A 122 -28.79 -1.33 7.28
C LYS A 122 -29.91 -0.61 8.02
N GLU A 123 -30.14 0.63 7.66
CA GLU A 123 -31.23 1.43 8.18
C GLU A 123 -32.03 2.02 7.03
N ALA A 124 -33.36 1.89 7.08
CA ALA A 124 -34.27 2.44 6.08
C ALA A 124 -33.89 2.07 4.62
N GLY A 125 -33.35 0.85 4.43
CA GLY A 125 -32.95 0.39 3.12
C GLY A 125 -31.56 0.85 2.66
N GLU A 126 -30.87 1.65 3.49
CA GLU A 126 -29.54 2.15 3.17
C GLU A 126 -28.46 1.49 4.04
N VAL A 127 -27.32 1.25 3.41
CA VAL A 127 -26.16 0.72 4.10
C VAL A 127 -25.48 1.85 4.85
N ILE A 128 -25.27 1.67 6.14
CA ILE A 128 -24.64 2.67 7.00
C ILE A 128 -23.45 2.00 7.70
N VAL A 129 -22.33 2.72 7.75
CA VAL A 129 -21.15 2.29 8.49
C VAL A 129 -20.94 3.25 9.65
N GLU A 130 -21.01 2.71 10.86
CA GLU A 130 -20.71 3.48 12.07
C GLU A 130 -19.30 3.20 12.53
N GLU A 131 -18.58 4.26 12.84
CA GLU A 131 -17.23 4.18 13.36
C GLU A 131 -17.22 4.43 14.85
N THR A 132 -16.62 3.50 15.58
CA THR A 132 -16.34 3.68 17.00
C THR A 132 -14.83 3.86 17.14
N PRO A 133 -14.35 5.04 17.56
CA PRO A 133 -12.91 5.25 17.68
C PRO A 133 -12.31 4.29 18.69
N SER A 134 -11.14 3.78 18.34
CA SER A 134 -10.38 2.97 19.26
C SER A 134 -9.86 3.85 20.37
N ARG A 135 -10.35 3.62 21.58
CA ARG A 135 -9.77 4.24 22.77
C ARG A 135 -8.67 3.36 23.29
N ARG A 136 -7.51 3.96 23.41
CA ARG A 136 -6.41 3.32 24.10
C ARG A 136 -6.63 3.40 25.63
#